data_81576522ee505a826b29cbfa8309e583
#
_entry.id   81576522ee505a826b29cbfa8309e583
#
_cell.length_a   1.000
_cell.length_b   1.000
_cell.length_c   1.000
_cell.angle_alpha   90.00
_cell.angle_beta   90.00
_cell.angle_gamma   90.00
#
_symmetry.space_group_name_H-M   'P 1'
#
loop_
_entity.id
_entity.type
_entity.pdbx_description
1 polymer ?
#
loop_
_entity_poly.entity_id
_entity_poly.type
_entity_poly.pdbx_seq_one_letter_code
_entity_poly.pdbx_strand_id
1 'polypeptide(L)'
;LCSEIGASFIIWPGAEGYNYTFQRPYADTWRVFVEGIAELTDHANERGVKVFLEHKNSEPAMKILMQNIGMTLFTIQKVKDLGVDTSNLLVNMDWQHLIMNGENLAEYADLLASEHKLGHQHGNDGWGTFDDDNVVGTNFFMQTLELAQTLQDVGYGENGELIGFDLYPYTEDQVAAVRRAILQWEFICDLAKKIDREALREAKANADALAGQKAVYAALGLDADYEAEIIKRRKEAKTARSET
;
A
#
# COMPACT_ATOMS: atom_id res chain seq x y z
N LEU A 1 12.39 22.26 -11.93
CA LEU A 1 12.33 22.43 -10.47
C LEU A 1 12.83 21.16 -9.74
N CYS A 2 12.20 19.95 -9.91
CA CYS A 2 12.63 18.74 -9.18
C CYS A 2 14.12 18.44 -9.39
N SER A 3 14.62 18.51 -10.61
CA SER A 3 16.04 18.31 -10.93
C SER A 3 16.96 19.33 -10.22
N GLU A 4 16.51 20.56 -10.03
CA GLU A 4 17.30 21.62 -9.40
C GLU A 4 17.41 21.47 -7.88
N ILE A 5 16.39 20.87 -7.26
CA ILE A 5 16.33 20.67 -5.80
C ILE A 5 16.62 19.22 -5.36
N GLY A 6 16.94 18.35 -6.32
CA GLY A 6 17.20 16.94 -6.04
C GLY A 6 15.98 16.14 -5.60
N ALA A 7 14.77 16.53 -6.05
CA ALA A 7 13.52 15.88 -5.72
C ALA A 7 13.00 14.99 -6.86
N SER A 8 12.10 14.09 -6.52
CA SER A 8 11.23 13.37 -7.45
C SER A 8 9.84 13.97 -7.43
N PHE A 9 8.92 13.50 -8.26
CA PHE A 9 7.53 13.92 -8.16
C PHE A 9 6.57 12.76 -8.36
N ILE A 10 5.41 12.93 -7.76
CA ILE A 10 4.27 12.03 -7.89
C ILE A 10 3.30 12.65 -8.87
N ILE A 11 2.73 11.85 -9.74
CA ILE A 11 1.63 12.23 -10.60
C ILE A 11 0.44 11.29 -10.40
N TRP A 12 -0.67 11.87 -10.07
CA TRP A 12 -1.96 11.24 -10.11
C TRP A 12 -2.73 11.75 -11.32
N PRO A 13 -2.85 10.94 -12.40
CA PRO A 13 -3.51 11.36 -13.62
C PRO A 13 -5.04 11.22 -13.52
N GLY A 14 -5.64 11.78 -12.49
CA GLY A 14 -7.06 11.63 -12.15
C GLY A 14 -8.04 12.31 -13.10
N ALA A 15 -7.57 13.22 -13.97
CA ALA A 15 -8.40 13.85 -14.98
C ALA A 15 -8.76 12.91 -16.15
N GLU A 16 -7.97 11.84 -16.33
CA GLU A 16 -8.18 10.87 -17.40
C GLU A 16 -9.17 9.80 -16.97
N GLY A 17 -10.38 9.90 -17.48
CA GLY A 17 -11.46 8.97 -17.15
C GLY A 17 -12.78 9.37 -17.76
N TYR A 18 -13.87 8.85 -17.17
CA TYR A 18 -15.23 9.12 -17.64
C TYR A 18 -16.26 8.98 -16.50
N ASN A 19 -17.41 9.66 -16.67
CA ASN A 19 -18.51 9.64 -15.70
C ASN A 19 -19.71 8.81 -16.18
N TYR A 20 -19.87 8.66 -17.50
CA TYR A 20 -21.04 8.01 -18.10
C TYR A 20 -20.61 6.99 -19.15
N THR A 21 -21.42 5.96 -19.34
CA THR A 21 -21.32 5.05 -20.49
C THR A 21 -21.45 5.83 -21.80
N PHE A 22 -20.79 5.38 -22.87
CA PHE A 22 -20.73 6.04 -24.19
C PHE A 22 -20.10 7.46 -24.20
N GLN A 23 -19.40 7.86 -23.14
CA GLN A 23 -18.84 9.21 -23.04
C GLN A 23 -17.52 9.37 -23.78
N ARG A 24 -16.71 8.33 -23.91
CA ARG A 24 -15.35 8.40 -24.45
C ARG A 24 -15.09 7.37 -25.53
N PRO A 25 -14.24 7.70 -26.54
CA PRO A 25 -13.63 6.71 -27.42
C PRO A 25 -12.49 6.03 -26.65
N TYR A 26 -12.77 4.94 -25.94
CA TYR A 26 -11.85 4.38 -24.94
C TYR A 26 -10.45 4.07 -25.45
N ALA A 27 -10.31 3.48 -26.64
CA ALA A 27 -9.00 3.15 -27.21
C ALA A 27 -8.15 4.40 -27.49
N ASP A 28 -8.78 5.45 -28.05
CA ASP A 28 -8.08 6.71 -28.30
C ASP A 28 -7.74 7.44 -27.00
N THR A 29 -8.64 7.38 -26.00
CA THR A 29 -8.37 7.97 -24.69
C THR A 29 -7.17 7.31 -24.02
N TRP A 30 -7.10 5.97 -24.06
CA TRP A 30 -5.95 5.21 -23.57
C TRP A 30 -4.65 5.56 -24.33
N ARG A 31 -4.72 5.65 -25.67
CA ARG A 31 -3.56 6.00 -26.48
C ARG A 31 -2.99 7.37 -26.09
N VAL A 32 -3.84 8.40 -26.03
CA VAL A 32 -3.41 9.76 -25.64
C VAL A 32 -2.86 9.79 -24.22
N PHE A 33 -3.48 9.06 -23.30
CA PHE A 33 -3.00 8.95 -21.93
C PHE A 33 -1.60 8.34 -21.86
N VAL A 34 -1.37 7.21 -22.52
CA VAL A 34 -0.06 6.54 -22.55
C VAL A 34 1.00 7.41 -23.23
N GLU A 35 0.67 8.07 -24.35
CA GLU A 35 1.56 9.01 -25.05
C GLU A 35 1.97 10.17 -24.13
N GLY A 36 1.04 10.73 -23.35
CA GLY A 36 1.33 11.79 -22.37
C GLY A 36 2.26 11.33 -21.24
N ILE A 37 2.05 10.13 -20.70
CA ILE A 37 2.95 9.56 -19.69
C ILE A 37 4.34 9.26 -20.30
N ALA A 38 4.39 8.81 -21.55
CA ALA A 38 5.64 8.57 -22.26
C ALA A 38 6.45 9.86 -22.43
N GLU A 39 5.83 10.95 -22.91
CA GLU A 39 6.46 12.27 -23.07
C GLU A 39 6.98 12.80 -21.72
N LEU A 40 6.17 12.71 -20.67
CA LEU A 40 6.56 13.10 -19.33
C LEU A 40 7.77 12.30 -18.82
N THR A 41 7.76 10.98 -19.05
CA THR A 41 8.82 10.08 -18.59
C THR A 41 10.14 10.37 -19.30
N ASP A 42 10.09 10.55 -20.63
CA ASP A 42 11.27 10.88 -21.43
C ASP A 42 11.88 12.21 -20.98
N HIS A 43 11.05 13.22 -20.79
CA HIS A 43 11.49 14.52 -20.28
C HIS A 43 12.10 14.45 -18.87
N ALA A 44 11.54 13.60 -17.98
CA ALA A 44 12.09 13.38 -16.66
C ALA A 44 13.44 12.64 -16.70
N ASN A 45 13.58 11.64 -17.57
CA ASN A 45 14.83 10.90 -17.79
C ASN A 45 15.98 11.82 -18.21
N GLU A 46 15.75 12.76 -19.16
CA GLU A 46 16.75 13.76 -19.57
C GLU A 46 17.32 14.57 -18.39
N ARG A 47 16.60 14.64 -17.28
CA ARG A 47 16.93 15.43 -16.08
C ARG A 47 17.29 14.60 -14.86
N GLY A 48 17.31 13.27 -15.00
CA GLY A 48 17.61 12.35 -13.91
C GLY A 48 16.56 12.40 -12.80
N VAL A 49 15.30 12.69 -13.12
CA VAL A 49 14.19 12.80 -12.16
C VAL A 49 13.36 11.52 -12.17
N LYS A 50 13.10 10.96 -11.00
CA LYS A 50 12.15 9.85 -10.85
C LYS A 50 10.71 10.38 -10.88
N VAL A 51 9.85 9.63 -11.56
CA VAL A 51 8.40 9.86 -11.63
C VAL A 51 7.68 8.72 -10.96
N PHE A 52 6.77 9.03 -10.06
CA PHE A 52 5.95 8.04 -9.39
C PHE A 52 4.50 8.18 -9.87
N LEU A 53 3.96 7.13 -10.49
CA LEU A 53 2.56 7.06 -10.87
C LEU A 53 1.71 6.62 -9.69
N GLU A 54 0.70 7.40 -9.37
CA GLU A 54 -0.27 7.08 -8.34
C GLU A 54 -1.60 6.68 -9.00
N HIS A 55 -2.10 5.51 -8.65
CA HIS A 55 -3.38 5.00 -9.11
C HIS A 55 -4.51 5.44 -8.17
N LYS A 56 -5.71 5.57 -8.72
CA LYS A 56 -6.94 5.78 -7.95
C LYS A 56 -8.15 5.31 -8.77
N ASN A 57 -9.18 4.79 -8.13
CA ASN A 57 -10.32 4.24 -8.88
C ASN A 57 -11.34 5.29 -9.34
N SER A 58 -11.36 6.45 -8.68
CA SER A 58 -12.30 7.54 -8.94
C SER A 58 -11.72 8.90 -8.54
N GLU A 59 -12.47 9.98 -8.81
CA GLU A 59 -12.16 11.36 -8.52
C GLU A 59 -11.02 11.95 -9.38
N PRO A 60 -11.25 13.11 -10.02
CA PRO A 60 -12.56 13.77 -10.16
C PRO A 60 -13.51 13.04 -11.09
N ALA A 61 -13.02 12.16 -11.99
CA ALA A 61 -13.85 11.29 -12.78
C ALA A 61 -14.37 10.11 -11.96
N MET A 62 -15.58 9.63 -12.25
CA MET A 62 -16.17 8.48 -11.55
C MET A 62 -15.45 7.17 -11.86
N LYS A 63 -14.80 7.09 -13.04
CA LYS A 63 -13.93 5.99 -13.48
C LYS A 63 -12.64 6.56 -14.03
N ILE A 64 -11.53 6.28 -13.39
CA ILE A 64 -10.20 6.66 -13.83
C ILE A 64 -9.61 5.53 -14.65
N LEU A 65 -8.78 5.84 -15.65
CA LEU A 65 -8.16 4.82 -16.51
C LEU A 65 -7.17 3.96 -15.71
N MET A 66 -6.27 4.60 -14.99
CA MET A 66 -5.27 3.94 -14.17
C MET A 66 -5.82 3.71 -12.75
N GLN A 67 -6.81 2.81 -12.65
CA GLN A 67 -7.64 2.66 -11.45
C GLN A 67 -7.07 1.73 -10.37
N ASN A 68 -6.04 0.94 -10.67
CA ASN A 68 -5.43 -0.03 -9.76
C ASN A 68 -3.97 -0.32 -10.14
N ILE A 69 -3.27 -1.09 -9.32
CA ILE A 69 -1.85 -1.43 -9.55
C ILE A 69 -1.67 -2.18 -10.88
N GLY A 70 -2.56 -3.11 -11.22
CA GLY A 70 -2.47 -3.85 -12.48
C GLY A 70 -2.54 -2.91 -13.71
N MET A 71 -3.44 -1.92 -13.69
CA MET A 71 -3.54 -0.92 -14.77
C MET A 71 -2.35 0.04 -14.77
N THR A 72 -1.76 0.31 -13.62
CA THR A 72 -0.53 1.12 -13.51
C THR A 72 0.65 0.39 -14.16
N LEU A 73 0.84 -0.88 -13.84
CA LEU A 73 1.87 -1.72 -14.47
C LEU A 73 1.63 -1.87 -15.99
N PHE A 74 0.36 -2.05 -16.41
CA PHE A 74 0.00 -2.03 -17.82
C PHE A 74 0.39 -0.72 -18.50
N THR A 75 0.12 0.42 -17.87
CA THR A 75 0.51 1.75 -18.38
C THR A 75 2.03 1.86 -18.54
N ILE A 76 2.80 1.47 -17.53
CA ILE A 76 4.27 1.46 -17.57
C ILE A 76 4.77 0.56 -18.72
N GLN A 77 4.17 -0.62 -18.90
CA GLN A 77 4.52 -1.51 -20.00
C GLN A 77 4.21 -0.86 -21.36
N LYS A 78 3.09 -0.16 -21.50
CA LYS A 78 2.75 0.54 -22.74
C LYS A 78 3.69 1.71 -23.03
N VAL A 79 4.14 2.44 -22.05
CA VAL A 79 5.19 3.46 -22.20
C VAL A 79 6.49 2.82 -22.69
N LYS A 80 6.88 1.69 -22.12
CA LYS A 80 8.05 0.91 -22.57
C LYS A 80 7.90 0.41 -24.02
N ASP A 81 6.70 -0.03 -24.42
CA ASP A 81 6.39 -0.47 -25.78
C ASP A 81 6.57 0.66 -26.81
N LEU A 82 6.44 1.93 -26.39
CA LEU A 82 6.75 3.12 -27.21
C LEU A 82 8.25 3.41 -27.33
N GLY A 83 9.11 2.64 -26.68
CA GLY A 83 10.56 2.77 -26.73
C GLY A 83 11.16 3.73 -25.70
N VAL A 84 10.36 4.20 -24.74
CA VAL A 84 10.83 5.06 -23.63
C VAL A 84 11.45 4.21 -22.52
N ASP A 85 12.59 4.64 -21.98
CA ASP A 85 13.17 4.02 -20.78
C ASP A 85 12.28 4.27 -19.57
N THR A 86 11.81 3.20 -18.95
CA THR A 86 10.93 3.23 -17.78
C THR A 86 11.65 2.93 -16.47
N SER A 87 12.98 2.97 -16.43
CA SER A 87 13.77 2.69 -15.22
C SER A 87 13.47 3.69 -14.08
N ASN A 88 13.20 4.95 -14.43
CA ASN A 88 12.82 6.02 -13.49
C ASN A 88 11.30 6.23 -13.36
N LEU A 89 10.49 5.46 -14.07
CA LEU A 89 9.04 5.48 -13.96
C LEU A 89 8.61 4.36 -13.01
N LEU A 90 8.24 4.73 -11.80
CA LEU A 90 7.92 3.83 -10.68
C LEU A 90 6.47 4.08 -10.22
N VAL A 91 6.05 3.36 -9.20
CA VAL A 91 4.72 3.50 -8.62
C VAL A 91 4.80 4.23 -7.28
N ASN A 92 3.92 5.18 -7.04
CA ASN A 92 3.52 5.58 -5.71
C ASN A 92 2.35 4.67 -5.30
N MET A 93 2.58 3.87 -4.28
CA MET A 93 1.58 2.96 -3.75
C MET A 93 0.82 3.68 -2.62
N ASP A 94 -0.35 4.22 -2.95
CA ASP A 94 -1.26 4.79 -1.96
C ASP A 94 -2.10 3.68 -1.34
N TRP A 95 -2.00 3.51 -0.02
CA TRP A 95 -2.60 2.37 0.67
C TRP A 95 -4.12 2.45 0.71
N GLN A 96 -4.68 3.64 0.89
CA GLN A 96 -6.13 3.83 0.87
C GLN A 96 -6.71 3.51 -0.51
N HIS A 97 -6.02 3.85 -1.60
CA HIS A 97 -6.46 3.55 -2.95
C HIS A 97 -6.49 2.04 -3.22
N LEU A 98 -5.53 1.26 -2.68
CA LEU A 98 -5.58 -0.20 -2.73
C LEU A 98 -6.78 -0.74 -1.93
N ILE A 99 -6.97 -0.25 -0.70
CA ILE A 99 -8.08 -0.66 0.17
C ILE A 99 -9.42 -0.42 -0.53
N MET A 100 -9.60 0.74 -1.18
CA MET A 100 -10.81 1.08 -1.95
C MET A 100 -11.07 0.11 -3.13
N ASN A 101 -10.01 -0.46 -3.69
CA ASN A 101 -10.11 -1.46 -4.76
C ASN A 101 -10.23 -2.90 -4.27
N GLY A 102 -10.13 -3.14 -2.96
CA GLY A 102 -10.07 -4.48 -2.38
C GLY A 102 -8.75 -5.21 -2.70
N GLU A 103 -7.69 -4.47 -2.99
CA GLU A 103 -6.35 -4.98 -3.23
C GLU A 103 -5.62 -5.18 -1.89
N ASN A 104 -4.84 -6.27 -1.76
CA ASN A 104 -4.06 -6.52 -0.55
C ASN A 104 -2.76 -5.70 -0.58
N LEU A 105 -2.47 -4.97 0.50
CA LEU A 105 -1.31 -4.05 0.57
C LEU A 105 0.03 -4.79 0.41
N ALA A 106 0.19 -5.92 1.09
CA ALA A 106 1.44 -6.67 1.09
C ALA A 106 1.68 -7.39 -0.25
N GLU A 107 0.64 -7.96 -0.85
CA GLU A 107 0.71 -8.61 -2.16
C GLU A 107 1.24 -7.65 -3.22
N TYR A 108 0.66 -6.45 -3.29
CA TYR A 108 1.06 -5.49 -4.32
C TYR A 108 2.40 -4.81 -4.02
N ALA A 109 2.79 -4.66 -2.76
CA ALA A 109 4.14 -4.21 -2.42
C ALA A 109 5.19 -5.22 -2.89
N ASP A 110 4.97 -6.52 -2.66
CA ASP A 110 5.87 -7.59 -3.11
C ASP A 110 5.91 -7.71 -4.65
N LEU A 111 4.75 -7.63 -5.31
CA LEU A 111 4.66 -7.60 -6.77
C LEU A 111 5.44 -6.42 -7.35
N LEU A 112 5.23 -5.21 -6.84
CA LEU A 112 5.94 -4.02 -7.32
C LEU A 112 7.44 -4.09 -7.07
N ALA A 113 7.86 -4.69 -5.96
CA ALA A 113 9.28 -4.93 -5.66
C ALA A 113 9.88 -5.92 -6.66
N SER A 114 9.19 -7.02 -6.96
CA SER A 114 9.64 -8.04 -7.93
C SER A 114 9.76 -7.50 -9.35
N GLU A 115 8.92 -6.54 -9.73
CA GLU A 115 8.94 -5.84 -11.02
C GLU A 115 9.91 -4.62 -11.03
N HIS A 116 10.59 -4.34 -9.91
CA HIS A 116 11.44 -3.15 -9.74
C HIS A 116 10.68 -1.83 -9.97
N LYS A 117 9.42 -1.79 -9.54
CA LYS A 117 8.52 -0.65 -9.67
C LYS A 117 8.02 -0.08 -8.35
N LEU A 118 8.41 -0.65 -7.22
CA LEU A 118 8.11 -0.10 -5.91
C LEU A 118 8.93 1.18 -5.69
N GLY A 119 8.28 2.33 -5.78
CA GLY A 119 8.94 3.63 -5.74
C GLY A 119 8.69 4.37 -4.43
N HIS A 120 7.54 4.99 -4.31
CA HIS A 120 7.12 5.76 -3.14
C HIS A 120 5.88 5.14 -2.51
N GLN A 121 5.59 5.50 -1.28
CA GLN A 121 4.41 5.05 -0.54
C GLN A 121 3.64 6.26 -0.03
N HIS A 122 2.31 6.25 -0.15
CA HIS A 122 1.43 7.08 0.66
C HIS A 122 0.83 6.23 1.79
N GLY A 123 1.24 6.56 3.01
CA GLY A 123 0.82 5.88 4.23
C GLY A 123 -0.43 6.51 4.82
N ASN A 124 -1.55 5.88 4.63
CA ASN A 124 -2.87 6.28 5.10
C ASN A 124 -3.72 5.05 5.42
N ASP A 125 -4.99 5.25 5.72
CA ASP A 125 -5.97 4.21 6.02
C ASP A 125 -7.38 4.76 5.77
N GLY A 126 -8.40 3.93 5.75
CA GLY A 126 -9.78 4.37 5.60
C GLY A 126 -10.79 3.22 5.68
N TRP A 127 -12.05 3.50 5.34
CA TRP A 127 -13.14 2.54 5.39
C TRP A 127 -13.31 1.73 4.09
N GLY A 128 -12.53 2.03 3.05
CA GLY A 128 -12.53 1.30 1.78
C GLY A 128 -13.62 1.70 0.78
N THR A 129 -14.43 2.70 1.08
CA THR A 129 -15.51 3.15 0.19
C THR A 129 -15.32 4.56 -0.35
N PHE A 130 -14.49 5.33 0.29
CA PHE A 130 -14.14 6.70 -0.04
C PHE A 130 -12.67 6.93 0.30
N ASP A 131 -12.09 7.97 -0.25
CA ASP A 131 -10.72 8.38 0.04
C ASP A 131 -10.70 9.16 1.35
N ASP A 132 -10.64 8.39 2.44
CA ASP A 132 -10.79 8.92 3.79
C ASP A 132 -9.51 9.56 4.32
N ASP A 133 -8.35 9.11 3.85
CA ASP A 133 -7.02 9.58 4.26
C ASP A 133 -6.83 9.64 5.78
N ASN A 134 -7.28 8.58 6.46
CA ASN A 134 -7.17 8.45 7.90
C ASN A 134 -5.74 8.11 8.34
N VAL A 135 -5.50 8.26 9.64
CA VAL A 135 -4.22 7.88 10.27
C VAL A 135 -3.94 6.39 10.07
N VAL A 136 -2.73 6.09 9.65
CA VAL A 136 -2.26 4.75 9.28
C VAL A 136 -2.55 3.69 10.34
N GLY A 137 -3.05 2.52 9.91
CA GLY A 137 -3.30 1.36 10.76
C GLY A 137 -4.48 1.52 11.74
N THR A 138 -5.43 2.42 11.46
CA THR A 138 -6.61 2.61 12.32
C THR A 138 -7.74 1.65 12.02
N ASN A 139 -8.01 1.35 10.75
CA ASN A 139 -9.09 0.48 10.30
C ASN A 139 -8.55 -0.86 9.77
N PHE A 140 -7.48 -0.84 8.99
CA PHE A 140 -6.87 -2.02 8.37
C PHE A 140 -5.54 -2.42 9.01
N PHE A 141 -5.47 -2.39 10.34
CA PHE A 141 -4.26 -2.67 11.12
C PHE A 141 -3.52 -3.95 10.70
N MET A 142 -4.23 -5.06 10.50
CA MET A 142 -3.60 -6.33 10.14
C MET A 142 -2.97 -6.31 8.75
N GLN A 143 -3.61 -5.67 7.77
CA GLN A 143 -3.00 -5.48 6.45
C GLN A 143 -1.80 -4.53 6.51
N THR A 144 -1.89 -3.47 7.30
CA THR A 144 -0.76 -2.53 7.51
C THR A 144 0.42 -3.23 8.20
N LEU A 145 0.16 -4.13 9.16
CA LEU A 145 1.20 -4.93 9.81
C LEU A 145 1.86 -5.92 8.82
N GLU A 146 1.07 -6.57 7.97
CA GLU A 146 1.58 -7.45 6.93
C GLU A 146 2.42 -6.67 5.91
N LEU A 147 1.96 -5.48 5.51
CA LEU A 147 2.71 -4.57 4.64
C LEU A 147 4.04 -4.18 5.28
N ALA A 148 4.05 -3.79 6.56
CA ALA A 148 5.30 -3.43 7.26
C ALA A 148 6.30 -4.58 7.28
N GLN A 149 5.81 -5.81 7.48
CA GLN A 149 6.64 -7.01 7.40
C GLN A 149 7.20 -7.23 5.99
N THR A 150 6.35 -7.07 4.95
CA THR A 150 6.74 -7.24 3.56
C THR A 150 7.73 -6.18 3.11
N LEU A 151 7.52 -4.90 3.44
CA LEU A 151 8.46 -3.83 3.13
C LEU A 151 9.84 -4.07 3.75
N GLN A 152 9.90 -4.62 4.98
CA GLN A 152 11.17 -5.02 5.59
C GLN A 152 11.82 -6.20 4.86
N ASP A 153 11.03 -7.17 4.38
CA ASP A 153 11.57 -8.34 3.67
C ASP A 153 12.14 -7.98 2.31
N VAL A 154 11.54 -7.01 1.61
CA VAL A 154 12.04 -6.53 0.30
C VAL A 154 13.10 -5.44 0.41
N GLY A 155 13.48 -5.03 1.63
CA GLY A 155 14.53 -4.01 1.87
C GLY A 155 14.10 -2.59 1.53
N TYR A 156 12.81 -2.28 1.58
CA TYR A 156 12.31 -0.92 1.32
C TYR A 156 12.85 0.09 2.33
N GLY A 157 13.39 1.20 1.83
CA GLY A 157 14.05 2.23 2.64
C GLY A 157 15.59 2.14 2.64
N GLU A 158 16.18 1.01 2.25
CA GLU A 158 17.65 0.81 2.24
C GLU A 158 18.35 1.67 1.18
N ASN A 159 17.64 2.07 0.11
CA ASN A 159 18.17 2.92 -0.95
C ASN A 159 17.62 4.35 -0.87
N GLY A 160 17.05 4.75 0.28
CA GLY A 160 16.49 6.08 0.49
C GLY A 160 15.07 6.26 -0.01
N GLU A 161 14.34 5.17 -0.19
CA GLU A 161 12.89 5.21 -0.43
C GLU A 161 12.18 5.81 0.80
N LEU A 162 11.10 6.54 0.58
CA LEU A 162 10.37 7.26 1.62
C LEU A 162 8.89 6.87 1.63
N ILE A 163 8.28 7.01 2.81
CA ILE A 163 6.84 6.97 2.99
C ILE A 163 6.37 8.39 3.30
N GLY A 164 5.49 8.95 2.48
CA GLY A 164 4.73 10.15 2.77
C GLY A 164 3.42 9.78 3.47
N PHE A 165 2.99 10.59 4.43
CA PHE A 165 1.67 10.42 5.02
C PHE A 165 0.70 11.36 4.32
N ASP A 166 -0.07 10.82 3.37
CA ASP A 166 -1.17 11.51 2.73
C ASP A 166 -2.40 11.41 3.63
N LEU A 167 -2.68 12.49 4.33
CA LEU A 167 -3.73 12.53 5.36
C LEU A 167 -4.63 13.73 5.14
N TYR A 168 -5.93 13.51 5.33
CA TYR A 168 -6.92 14.57 5.29
C TYR A 168 -7.73 14.64 6.60
N PRO A 169 -7.14 15.15 7.70
CA PRO A 169 -7.83 15.23 8.99
C PRO A 169 -8.94 16.30 8.95
N TYR A 170 -10.18 15.85 9.00
CA TYR A 170 -11.36 16.72 8.96
C TYR A 170 -11.68 17.39 10.30
N THR A 171 -11.42 16.70 11.40
CA THR A 171 -11.81 17.09 12.76
C THR A 171 -10.61 17.23 13.70
N GLU A 172 -9.48 16.69 13.32
CA GLU A 172 -8.26 16.65 14.10
C GLU A 172 -7.31 17.82 13.73
N ASP A 173 -6.45 18.19 14.66
CA ASP A 173 -5.31 19.05 14.36
C ASP A 173 -4.36 18.34 13.38
N GLN A 174 -4.05 18.99 12.26
CA GLN A 174 -3.27 18.39 11.16
C GLN A 174 -1.87 17.97 11.60
N VAL A 175 -1.19 18.77 12.42
CA VAL A 175 0.15 18.47 12.92
C VAL A 175 0.10 17.27 13.88
N ALA A 176 -0.93 17.23 14.74
CA ALA A 176 -1.13 16.13 15.67
C ALA A 176 -1.46 14.81 14.92
N ALA A 177 -2.24 14.88 13.85
CA ALA A 177 -2.58 13.72 13.01
C ALA A 177 -1.34 13.14 12.33
N VAL A 178 -0.52 13.96 11.68
CA VAL A 178 0.74 13.50 11.05
C VAL A 178 1.71 12.93 12.10
N ARG A 179 1.87 13.58 13.24
CA ARG A 179 2.68 13.06 14.34
C ARG A 179 2.17 11.70 14.83
N ARG A 180 0.86 11.54 14.93
CA ARG A 180 0.25 10.25 15.31
C ARG A 180 0.51 9.18 14.26
N ALA A 181 0.38 9.50 12.97
CA ALA A 181 0.66 8.57 11.87
C ALA A 181 2.11 8.06 11.90
N ILE A 182 3.09 8.96 12.09
CA ILE A 182 4.50 8.57 12.22
C ILE A 182 4.70 7.60 13.40
N LEU A 183 4.17 7.93 14.58
CA LEU A 183 4.32 7.08 15.77
C LEU A 183 3.62 5.73 15.62
N GLN A 184 2.45 5.68 14.97
CA GLN A 184 1.75 4.42 14.71
C GLN A 184 2.49 3.55 13.70
N TRP A 185 3.00 4.15 12.63
CA TRP A 185 3.79 3.43 11.66
C TRP A 185 5.07 2.83 12.26
N GLU A 186 5.84 3.60 13.02
CA GLU A 186 7.02 3.11 13.74
C GLU A 186 6.67 1.96 14.69
N PHE A 187 5.57 2.10 15.43
CA PHE A 187 5.08 1.04 16.31
C PHE A 187 4.72 -0.24 15.53
N ILE A 188 4.04 -0.11 14.39
CA ILE A 188 3.68 -1.24 13.53
C ILE A 188 4.93 -1.90 12.95
N CYS A 189 5.92 -1.13 12.52
CA CYS A 189 7.23 -1.63 12.08
C CYS A 189 7.94 -2.41 13.18
N ASP A 190 7.89 -1.94 14.43
CA ASP A 190 8.49 -2.63 15.56
C ASP A 190 7.73 -3.91 15.94
N LEU A 191 6.42 -3.96 15.75
CA LEU A 191 5.64 -5.20 15.88
C LEU A 191 6.02 -6.21 14.77
N ALA A 192 6.15 -5.75 13.53
CA ALA A 192 6.57 -6.58 12.41
C ALA A 192 7.93 -7.25 12.65
N LYS A 193 8.88 -6.55 13.29
CA LYS A 193 10.18 -7.10 13.68
C LYS A 193 10.10 -8.22 14.73
N LYS A 194 9.03 -8.26 15.54
CA LYS A 194 8.82 -9.28 16.58
C LYS A 194 8.21 -10.57 16.05
N ILE A 195 7.68 -10.56 14.83
CA ILE A 195 7.10 -11.76 14.20
C ILE A 195 8.22 -12.78 13.96
N ASP A 196 8.00 -14.03 14.36
CA ASP A 196 8.91 -15.12 14.05
C ASP A 196 8.93 -15.35 12.52
N ARG A 197 10.02 -14.87 11.89
CA ARG A 197 10.19 -14.91 10.43
C ARG A 197 10.29 -16.31 9.88
N GLU A 198 10.88 -17.24 10.64
CA GLU A 198 11.03 -18.63 10.20
C GLU A 198 9.68 -19.34 10.24
N ALA A 199 8.97 -19.27 11.35
CA ALA A 199 7.64 -19.82 11.51
C ALA A 199 6.65 -19.24 10.47
N LEU A 200 6.70 -17.94 10.23
CA LEU A 200 5.85 -17.30 9.23
C LEU A 200 6.18 -17.76 7.80
N ARG A 201 7.47 -17.90 7.46
CA ARG A 201 7.90 -18.39 6.14
C ARG A 201 7.47 -19.83 5.90
N GLU A 202 7.59 -20.70 6.92
CA GLU A 202 7.13 -22.07 6.85
C GLU A 202 5.61 -22.14 6.66
N ALA A 203 4.85 -21.35 7.42
CA ALA A 203 3.40 -21.25 7.29
C ALA A 203 2.98 -20.79 5.88
N LYS A 204 3.60 -19.74 5.34
CA LYS A 204 3.36 -19.24 3.97
C LYS A 204 3.69 -20.31 2.92
N ALA A 205 4.81 -21.03 3.03
CA ALA A 205 5.22 -22.07 2.10
C ALA A 205 4.23 -23.24 2.05
N ASN A 206 3.56 -23.53 3.17
CA ASN A 206 2.57 -24.60 3.29
C ASN A 206 1.12 -24.10 3.11
N ALA A 207 0.90 -22.82 2.82
CA ALA A 207 -0.41 -22.17 2.79
C ALA A 207 -1.22 -22.40 4.09
N ASP A 208 -0.55 -22.50 5.23
CA ASP A 208 -1.15 -22.70 6.55
C ASP A 208 -1.49 -21.36 7.20
N ALA A 209 -2.71 -20.90 6.95
CA ALA A 209 -3.20 -19.63 7.48
C ALA A 209 -3.24 -19.59 9.01
N LEU A 210 -3.52 -20.73 9.69
CA LEU A 210 -3.59 -20.77 11.14
C LEU A 210 -2.22 -20.70 11.80
N ALA A 211 -1.22 -21.38 11.23
CA ALA A 211 0.16 -21.26 11.68
C ALA A 211 0.70 -19.84 11.45
N GLY A 212 0.40 -19.21 10.30
CA GLY A 212 0.74 -17.83 10.02
C GLY A 212 0.12 -16.85 11.02
N GLN A 213 -1.18 -16.97 11.27
CA GLN A 213 -1.86 -16.17 12.28
C GLN A 213 -1.28 -16.36 13.68
N LYS A 214 -0.92 -17.59 14.04
CA LYS A 214 -0.31 -17.88 15.35
C LYS A 214 1.01 -17.12 15.52
N ALA A 215 1.89 -17.13 14.50
CA ALA A 215 3.15 -16.39 14.53
C ALA A 215 2.92 -14.88 14.69
N VAL A 216 1.98 -14.30 13.93
CA VAL A 216 1.63 -12.89 13.99
C VAL A 216 1.02 -12.51 15.34
N TYR A 217 0.03 -13.25 15.81
CA TYR A 217 -0.64 -12.95 17.09
C TYR A 217 0.28 -13.15 18.30
N ALA A 218 1.28 -14.03 18.23
CA ALA A 218 2.32 -14.12 19.25
C ALA A 218 3.09 -12.81 19.41
N ALA A 219 3.44 -12.16 18.29
CA ALA A 219 4.07 -10.84 18.32
C ALA A 219 3.16 -9.73 18.89
N LEU A 220 1.84 -9.93 18.86
CA LEU A 220 0.84 -9.04 19.44
C LEU A 220 0.51 -9.38 20.91
N GLY A 221 1.18 -10.37 21.51
CA GLY A 221 1.01 -10.76 22.90
C GLY A 221 0.07 -11.96 23.14
N LEU A 222 -0.44 -12.61 22.09
CA LEU A 222 -1.15 -13.89 22.21
C LEU A 222 -0.14 -15.03 21.97
N ASP A 223 0.84 -15.11 22.85
CA ASP A 223 1.84 -16.18 22.86
C ASP A 223 1.32 -17.48 23.51
N ALA A 224 2.15 -18.52 23.52
CA ALA A 224 1.77 -19.83 24.04
C ALA A 224 1.37 -19.81 25.52
N ASP A 225 2.00 -18.96 26.33
CA ASP A 225 1.70 -18.84 27.75
C ASP A 225 0.34 -18.19 27.98
N TYR A 226 0.02 -17.14 27.24
CA TYR A 226 -1.27 -16.47 27.30
C TYR A 226 -2.39 -17.34 26.71
N GLU A 227 -2.14 -18.09 25.63
CA GLU A 227 -3.08 -19.12 25.14
C GLU A 227 -3.42 -20.13 26.20
N ALA A 228 -2.41 -20.69 26.92
CA ALA A 228 -2.61 -21.65 27.96
C ALA A 228 -3.45 -21.07 29.12
N GLU A 229 -3.21 -19.83 29.51
CA GLU A 229 -3.98 -19.13 30.53
C GLU A 229 -5.46 -18.94 30.13
N ILE A 230 -5.72 -18.52 28.87
CA ILE A 230 -7.10 -18.41 28.35
C ILE A 230 -7.81 -19.75 28.39
N ILE A 231 -7.16 -20.82 27.95
CA ILE A 231 -7.72 -22.18 27.94
C ILE A 231 -8.07 -22.62 29.38
N LYS A 232 -7.18 -22.35 30.33
CA LYS A 232 -7.41 -22.66 31.75
C LYS A 232 -8.64 -21.92 32.28
N ARG A 233 -8.71 -20.60 32.11
CA ARG A 233 -9.86 -19.76 32.54
C ARG A 233 -11.19 -20.26 31.98
N ARG A 234 -11.20 -20.69 30.70
CA ARG A 234 -12.42 -21.21 30.06
C ARG A 234 -12.85 -22.56 30.61
N LYS A 235 -11.90 -23.45 30.95
CA LYS A 235 -12.20 -24.73 31.59
C LYS A 235 -12.83 -24.51 32.99
N GLU A 236 -12.23 -23.65 33.81
CA GLU A 236 -12.73 -23.30 35.13
C GLU A 236 -14.15 -22.70 35.09
N ALA A 237 -14.41 -21.79 34.18
CA ALA A 237 -15.73 -21.20 33.98
C ALA A 237 -16.77 -22.21 33.50
N LYS A 238 -16.39 -23.23 32.73
CA LYS A 238 -17.28 -24.32 32.31
C LYS A 238 -17.63 -25.22 33.47
N THR A 239 -16.67 -25.57 34.33
CA THR A 239 -16.90 -26.40 35.53
C THR A 239 -17.85 -25.70 36.49
N ALA A 240 -17.62 -24.43 36.81
CA ALA A 240 -18.49 -23.65 37.69
C ALA A 240 -19.96 -23.58 37.22
N ARG A 241 -20.19 -23.54 35.87
CA ARG A 241 -21.55 -23.55 35.31
C ARG A 241 -22.24 -24.92 35.34
N SER A 242 -21.48 -26.02 35.48
CA SER A 242 -22.05 -27.37 35.58
C SER A 242 -22.41 -27.77 37.01
N GLU A 243 -21.98 -27.00 38.01
CA GLU A 243 -22.23 -27.20 39.44
C GLU A 243 -23.40 -26.33 39.95
N THR A 244 -23.95 -25.45 39.12
CA THR A 244 -25.15 -24.64 39.37
C THR A 244 -26.35 -25.16 38.59
#